data_258a255b5bd8dbd22694c30cfc538af3
#
_entry.id   258a255b5bd8dbd22694c30cfc538af3
#
_cell.length_a   1.000
_cell.length_b   1.000
_cell.length_c   1.000
_cell.angle_alpha   90.00
_cell.angle_beta   90.00
_cell.angle_gamma   90.00
#
_symmetry.space_group_name_H-M   'P 1'
#
loop_
_entity.id
_entity.type
_entity.pdbx_description
1 polymer ?
#
loop_
_entity_poly.entity_id
_entity_poly.type
_entity_poly.pdbx_seq_one_letter_code
_entity_poly.pdbx_strand_id
1 'polypeptide(L)'
;DGKELPPIKGGQLRQWEVRYSCPQWIIRSLQQSYGEQATIDFLEYSLERPPLYARVNTARGSVEACVKCLQEEGVRVQIDPDLPGCIALEQTASIERLSAFQEGLLHIQDKSSQLCAAALGAKPGERVLDCCAAPGSKSFTAAEWMGDEGEIVSCDIFAEKIKKIKQGAKRLGLSCIRARLQDATAFDPSLGQFDRVLCDAPCSGIGIIGRKP
;
A
#
# COMPACT_ATOMS: atom_id res chain seq x y z
N ASP A 1 -22.44 4.04 27.47
CA ASP A 1 -23.08 3.55 28.69
C ASP A 1 -22.15 3.37 29.89
N GLY A 2 -20.94 3.87 29.94
CA GLY A 2 -20.09 3.99 31.16
C GLY A 2 -19.89 2.75 32.04
N LYS A 3 -20.28 1.57 31.60
CA LYS A 3 -20.08 0.33 32.37
C LYS A 3 -18.65 -0.14 32.22
N GLU A 4 -17.91 -0.23 33.29
CA GLU A 4 -16.61 -0.88 33.32
C GLU A 4 -16.72 -2.32 32.80
N LEU A 5 -15.86 -2.68 31.87
CA LEU A 5 -15.80 -4.06 31.36
C LEU A 5 -15.35 -4.98 32.53
N PRO A 6 -15.91 -6.20 32.64
CA PRO A 6 -15.49 -7.13 33.66
C PRO A 6 -14.01 -7.47 33.54
N PRO A 7 -13.29 -7.74 34.64
CA PRO A 7 -11.87 -8.08 34.59
C PRO A 7 -11.63 -9.34 33.73
N ILE A 8 -10.64 -9.28 32.87
CA ILE A 8 -10.26 -10.41 31.99
C ILE A 8 -9.63 -11.50 32.86
N LYS A 9 -10.29 -12.66 32.98
CA LYS A 9 -9.78 -13.82 33.72
C LYS A 9 -8.77 -14.61 32.86
N GLY A 10 -7.69 -15.10 33.47
CA GLY A 10 -6.68 -15.93 32.83
C GLY A 10 -5.28 -15.36 32.94
N GLY A 11 -4.29 -16.09 32.41
CA GLY A 11 -2.89 -15.65 32.37
C GLY A 11 -2.66 -14.52 31.37
N GLN A 12 -1.47 -13.93 31.41
CA GLN A 12 -1.07 -12.76 30.63
C GLN A 12 -1.44 -12.85 29.12
N LEU A 13 -1.14 -13.98 28.48
CA LEU A 13 -1.48 -14.19 27.07
C LEU A 13 -2.99 -14.11 26.78
N ARG A 14 -3.83 -14.62 27.70
CA ARG A 14 -5.29 -14.53 27.57
C ARG A 14 -5.77 -13.11 27.75
N GLN A 15 -5.16 -12.36 28.68
CA GLN A 15 -5.47 -10.95 28.88
C GLN A 15 -5.13 -10.13 27.62
N TRP A 16 -3.97 -10.38 27.01
CA TRP A 16 -3.55 -9.70 25.79
C TRP A 16 -4.43 -10.09 24.57
N GLU A 17 -4.75 -11.38 24.45
CA GLU A 17 -5.66 -11.85 23.40
C GLU A 17 -6.97 -11.07 23.40
N VAL A 18 -7.57 -10.88 24.58
CA VAL A 18 -8.84 -10.17 24.71
C VAL A 18 -8.65 -8.66 24.57
N ARG A 19 -7.63 -8.08 25.25
CA ARG A 19 -7.37 -6.65 25.24
C ARG A 19 -7.07 -6.11 23.84
N TYR A 20 -6.27 -6.83 23.08
CA TYR A 20 -5.78 -6.41 21.77
C TYR A 20 -6.51 -7.09 20.60
N SER A 21 -7.52 -7.91 20.88
CA SER A 21 -8.23 -8.70 19.86
C SER A 21 -7.29 -9.47 18.94
N CYS A 22 -6.18 -9.98 19.48
CA CYS A 22 -5.12 -10.66 18.75
C CYS A 22 -4.97 -12.11 19.20
N PRO A 23 -5.02 -13.11 18.30
CA PRO A 23 -4.88 -14.52 18.67
C PRO A 23 -3.55 -14.83 19.39
N GLN A 24 -3.60 -15.68 20.42
CA GLN A 24 -2.42 -16.02 21.24
C GLN A 24 -1.23 -16.52 20.43
N TRP A 25 -1.47 -17.25 19.34
CA TRP A 25 -0.38 -17.78 18.52
C TRP A 25 0.41 -16.66 17.82
N ILE A 26 -0.27 -15.56 17.40
CA ILE A 26 0.39 -14.38 16.84
C ILE A 26 1.20 -13.69 17.92
N ILE A 27 0.61 -13.46 19.10
CA ILE A 27 1.29 -12.84 20.24
C ILE A 27 2.56 -13.62 20.61
N ARG A 28 2.48 -14.95 20.71
CA ARG A 28 3.66 -15.81 20.98
C ARG A 28 4.72 -15.69 19.90
N SER A 29 4.32 -15.70 18.63
CA SER A 29 5.26 -15.56 17.52
C SER A 29 5.98 -14.22 17.55
N LEU A 30 5.26 -13.13 17.83
CA LEU A 30 5.85 -11.79 17.97
C LEU A 30 6.80 -11.74 19.17
N GLN A 31 6.42 -12.27 20.34
CA GLN A 31 7.26 -12.30 21.52
C GLN A 31 8.56 -13.10 21.29
N GLN A 32 8.49 -14.23 20.59
CA GLN A 32 9.65 -15.03 20.25
C GLN A 32 10.61 -14.32 19.29
N SER A 33 10.07 -13.54 18.36
CA SER A 33 10.86 -12.89 17.31
C SER A 33 11.41 -11.52 17.75
N TYR A 34 10.66 -10.75 18.54
CA TYR A 34 10.95 -9.34 18.82
C TYR A 34 11.01 -9.00 20.33
N GLY A 35 10.69 -9.94 21.21
CA GLY A 35 10.61 -9.74 22.65
C GLY A 35 9.29 -9.13 23.12
N GLU A 36 9.14 -9.03 24.44
CA GLU A 36 7.85 -8.63 25.06
C GLU A 36 7.49 -7.18 24.76
N GLN A 37 8.42 -6.24 24.98
CA GLN A 37 8.13 -4.81 24.80
C GLN A 37 7.72 -4.46 23.39
N ALA A 38 8.49 -4.91 22.38
CA ALA A 38 8.14 -4.65 20.98
C ALA A 38 6.80 -5.30 20.58
N THR A 39 6.45 -6.43 21.20
CA THR A 39 5.14 -7.06 21.00
C THR A 39 4.02 -6.19 21.56
N ILE A 40 4.18 -5.65 22.79
CA ILE A 40 3.18 -4.74 23.39
C ILE A 40 3.01 -3.50 22.53
N ASP A 41 4.11 -2.85 22.15
CA ASP A 41 4.08 -1.63 21.33
C ASP A 41 3.36 -1.87 20.00
N PHE A 42 3.62 -3.02 19.35
CA PHE A 42 2.92 -3.43 18.13
C PHE A 42 1.43 -3.65 18.35
N LEU A 43 1.06 -4.34 19.44
CA LEU A 43 -0.34 -4.62 19.77
C LEU A 43 -1.11 -3.34 20.12
N GLU A 44 -0.50 -2.41 20.85
CA GLU A 44 -1.08 -1.10 21.17
C GLU A 44 -1.29 -0.28 19.90
N TYR A 45 -0.26 -0.18 19.06
CA TYR A 45 -0.35 0.48 17.75
C TYR A 45 -1.43 -0.12 16.85
N SER A 46 -1.65 -1.45 16.93
CA SER A 46 -2.66 -2.14 16.11
C SER A 46 -4.11 -1.75 16.45
N LEU A 47 -4.35 -1.19 17.65
CA LEU A 47 -5.65 -0.65 18.06
C LEU A 47 -5.89 0.78 17.57
N GLU A 48 -4.85 1.48 17.20
CA GLU A 48 -4.96 2.83 16.67
C GLU A 48 -5.55 2.80 15.26
N ARG A 49 -6.23 3.88 14.90
CA ARG A 49 -6.69 4.05 13.51
C ARG A 49 -5.50 4.46 12.64
N PRO A 50 -5.01 3.58 11.75
CA PRO A 50 -3.85 3.91 10.95
C PRO A 50 -4.15 5.09 10.02
N PRO A 51 -3.18 5.99 9.78
CA PRO A 51 -3.32 7.06 8.79
C PRO A 51 -3.63 6.50 7.41
N LEU A 52 -4.42 7.22 6.65
CA LEU A 52 -4.64 6.90 5.25
C LEU A 52 -3.56 7.57 4.41
N TYR A 53 -2.65 6.79 3.87
CA TYR A 53 -1.60 7.30 3.00
C TYR A 53 -2.02 7.28 1.53
N ALA A 54 -1.59 8.31 0.82
CA ALA A 54 -1.71 8.41 -0.63
C ALA A 54 -0.34 8.74 -1.26
N ARG A 55 -0.20 8.40 -2.50
CA ARG A 55 0.92 8.76 -3.36
C ARG A 55 0.46 9.78 -4.39
N VAL A 56 1.13 10.91 -4.46
CA VAL A 56 0.88 11.92 -5.50
C VAL A 56 1.49 11.44 -6.82
N ASN A 57 0.72 11.54 -7.88
CA ASN A 57 1.16 11.21 -9.24
C ASN A 57 2.02 12.35 -9.82
N THR A 58 3.31 12.27 -9.58
CA THR A 58 4.29 13.28 -10.01
C THR A 58 4.50 13.33 -11.52
N ALA A 59 4.03 12.33 -12.27
CA ALA A 59 4.00 12.38 -13.74
C ALA A 59 2.90 13.32 -14.28
N ARG A 60 1.92 13.72 -13.45
CA ARG A 60 0.80 14.61 -13.82
C ARG A 60 0.83 15.98 -13.21
N GLY A 61 1.52 16.16 -12.09
CA GLY A 61 1.53 17.46 -11.41
C GLY A 61 2.44 17.48 -10.20
N SER A 62 2.58 18.64 -9.59
CA SER A 62 3.39 18.80 -8.38
C SER A 62 2.62 18.35 -7.13
N VAL A 63 3.38 18.04 -6.07
CA VAL A 63 2.81 17.69 -4.76
C VAL A 63 1.98 18.85 -4.22
N GLU A 64 2.47 20.09 -4.37
CA GLU A 64 1.80 21.30 -3.90
C GLU A 64 0.45 21.52 -4.59
N ALA A 65 0.37 21.29 -5.90
CA ALA A 65 -0.87 21.41 -6.65
C ALA A 65 -1.91 20.38 -6.20
N CYS A 66 -1.50 19.12 -6.00
CA CYS A 66 -2.36 18.06 -5.48
C CYS A 66 -2.86 18.39 -4.06
N VAL A 67 -1.95 18.82 -3.18
CA VAL A 67 -2.29 19.20 -1.80
C VAL A 67 -3.27 20.35 -1.77
N LYS A 68 -3.06 21.38 -2.59
CA LYS A 68 -3.97 22.53 -2.70
C LYS A 68 -5.38 22.08 -3.13
N CYS A 69 -5.47 21.24 -4.15
CA CYS A 69 -6.75 20.68 -4.62
C CYS A 69 -7.48 19.93 -3.49
N LEU A 70 -6.77 19.10 -2.73
CA LEU A 70 -7.35 18.37 -1.58
C LEU A 70 -7.81 19.30 -0.47
N GLN A 71 -7.05 20.36 -0.17
CA GLN A 71 -7.38 21.34 0.88
C GLN A 71 -8.61 22.18 0.49
N GLU A 72 -8.78 22.51 -0.78
CA GLU A 72 -9.98 23.21 -1.30
C GLU A 72 -11.24 22.36 -1.14
N GLU A 73 -11.11 21.03 -1.10
CA GLU A 73 -12.19 20.07 -0.80
C GLU A 73 -12.33 19.74 0.71
N GLY A 74 -11.60 20.47 1.58
CA GLY A 74 -11.68 20.32 3.04
C GLY A 74 -10.89 19.13 3.62
N VAL A 75 -10.02 18.51 2.84
CA VAL A 75 -9.17 17.41 3.30
C VAL A 75 -7.94 17.97 4.00
N ARG A 76 -7.65 17.49 5.21
CA ARG A 76 -6.38 17.78 5.89
C ARG A 76 -5.29 16.86 5.33
N VAL A 77 -4.18 17.47 4.93
CA VAL A 77 -3.06 16.78 4.30
C VAL A 77 -1.79 17.05 5.07
N GLN A 78 -1.03 16.00 5.37
CA GLN A 78 0.33 16.07 5.89
C GLN A 78 1.28 15.48 4.83
N ILE A 79 2.28 16.26 4.43
CA ILE A 79 3.32 15.79 3.51
C ILE A 79 4.36 15.02 4.32
N ASP A 80 4.73 13.83 3.87
CA ASP A 80 5.78 13.04 4.50
C ASP A 80 7.15 13.67 4.19
N PRO A 81 7.96 14.03 5.20
CA PRO A 81 9.23 14.70 4.98
C PRO A 81 10.31 13.78 4.38
N ASP A 82 10.21 12.48 4.61
CA ASP A 82 11.24 11.51 4.25
C ASP A 82 10.96 10.79 2.93
N LEU A 83 9.71 10.82 2.47
CA LEU A 83 9.29 10.09 1.28
C LEU A 83 8.60 11.03 0.28
N PRO A 84 9.33 11.57 -0.71
CA PRO A 84 8.78 12.51 -1.69
C PRO A 84 7.54 11.98 -2.39
N GLY A 85 6.48 12.80 -2.42
CA GLY A 85 5.19 12.42 -3.02
C GLY A 85 4.28 11.58 -2.13
N CYS A 86 4.73 11.18 -0.94
CA CYS A 86 3.89 10.54 0.07
C CYS A 86 3.13 11.60 0.87
N ILE A 87 1.82 11.43 1.01
CA ILE A 87 0.97 12.30 1.84
C ILE A 87 0.08 11.46 2.73
N ALA A 88 -0.19 11.93 3.94
CA ALA A 88 -1.22 11.38 4.81
C ALA A 88 -2.49 12.22 4.72
N LEU A 89 -3.64 11.56 4.61
CA LEU A 89 -4.95 12.17 4.47
C LEU A 89 -5.74 11.97 5.77
N GLU A 90 -6.28 13.05 6.31
CA GLU A 90 -7.14 13.04 7.49
C GLU A 90 -8.55 13.51 7.13
N GLN A 91 -9.55 12.97 7.84
CA GLN A 91 -10.95 13.41 7.78
C GLN A 91 -11.58 13.34 6.36
N THR A 92 -11.28 12.30 5.60
CA THR A 92 -11.94 12.08 4.31
C THR A 92 -13.13 11.14 4.44
N ALA A 93 -14.29 11.53 3.91
CA ALA A 93 -15.49 10.68 3.92
C ALA A 93 -15.47 9.63 2.80
N SER A 94 -15.00 9.98 1.61
CA SER A 94 -14.89 9.08 0.45
C SER A 94 -13.81 9.60 -0.51
N ILE A 95 -12.76 8.83 -0.67
CA ILE A 95 -11.64 9.18 -1.55
C ILE A 95 -12.07 9.24 -3.01
N GLU A 96 -12.95 8.34 -3.42
CA GLU A 96 -13.39 8.22 -4.82
C GLU A 96 -14.17 9.46 -5.30
N ARG A 97 -14.65 10.30 -4.39
CA ARG A 97 -15.38 11.52 -4.70
C ARG A 97 -14.49 12.74 -4.86
N LEU A 98 -13.26 12.68 -4.36
CA LEU A 98 -12.32 13.78 -4.46
C LEU A 98 -11.90 14.00 -5.92
N SER A 99 -11.90 15.26 -6.37
CA SER A 99 -11.48 15.62 -7.74
C SER A 99 -10.04 15.20 -7.98
N ALA A 100 -9.15 15.42 -7.01
CA ALA A 100 -7.77 14.96 -7.08
C ALA A 100 -7.63 13.44 -7.37
N PHE A 101 -8.52 12.62 -6.79
CA PHE A 101 -8.55 11.19 -7.09
C PHE A 101 -9.11 10.89 -8.47
N GLN A 102 -10.24 11.49 -8.84
CA GLN A 102 -10.89 11.27 -10.13
C GLN A 102 -10.03 11.70 -11.30
N GLU A 103 -9.32 12.81 -11.16
CA GLU A 103 -8.39 13.35 -12.15
C GLU A 103 -7.05 12.61 -12.21
N GLY A 104 -6.83 11.65 -11.31
CA GLY A 104 -5.61 10.83 -11.29
C GLY A 104 -4.38 11.57 -10.76
N LEU A 105 -4.57 12.60 -9.92
CA LEU A 105 -3.46 13.31 -9.29
C LEU A 105 -2.84 12.53 -8.12
N LEU A 106 -3.53 11.49 -7.64
CA LEU A 106 -3.04 10.61 -6.59
C LEU A 106 -3.64 9.19 -6.68
N HIS A 107 -3.02 8.27 -5.96
CA HIS A 107 -3.61 6.97 -5.64
C HIS A 107 -3.35 6.59 -4.18
N ILE A 108 -4.21 5.72 -3.63
CA ILE A 108 -4.07 5.26 -2.25
C ILE A 108 -3.00 4.18 -2.19
N GLN A 109 -2.02 4.41 -1.32
CA GLN A 109 -0.91 3.47 -1.13
C GLN A 109 -0.25 3.69 0.23
N ASP A 110 -0.07 2.62 0.99
CA ASP A 110 0.62 2.67 2.26
C ASP A 110 2.08 3.11 2.13
N LYS A 111 2.59 3.80 3.14
CA LYS A 111 3.98 4.27 3.18
C LYS A 111 4.98 3.13 2.96
N SER A 112 4.78 1.96 3.59
CA SER A 112 5.62 0.77 3.40
C SER A 112 5.61 0.26 1.96
N SER A 113 4.46 0.30 1.28
CA SER A 113 4.35 -0.07 -0.14
C SER A 113 5.04 0.94 -1.06
N GLN A 114 5.02 2.24 -0.71
CA GLN A 114 5.77 3.27 -1.43
C GLN A 114 7.28 3.07 -1.26
N LEU A 115 7.74 2.74 -0.05
CA LEU A 115 9.15 2.41 0.22
C LEU A 115 9.61 1.16 -0.54
N CYS A 116 8.75 0.14 -0.67
CA CYS A 116 9.03 -1.04 -1.48
C CYS A 116 9.24 -0.68 -2.97
N ALA A 117 8.38 0.17 -3.52
CA ALA A 117 8.56 0.67 -4.89
C ALA A 117 9.82 1.55 -5.01
N ALA A 118 10.17 2.34 -3.96
CA ALA A 118 11.41 3.09 -3.89
C ALA A 118 12.64 2.20 -3.95
N ALA A 119 12.64 1.11 -3.17
CA ALA A 119 13.74 0.15 -3.13
C ALA A 119 13.98 -0.55 -4.48
N LEU A 120 12.94 -0.67 -5.32
CA LEU A 120 13.08 -1.18 -6.69
C LEU A 120 14.02 -0.29 -7.52
N GLY A 121 13.98 1.03 -7.32
CA GLY A 121 14.87 2.00 -7.95
C GLY A 121 14.73 2.02 -9.48
N ALA A 122 13.52 1.82 -10.01
CA ALA A 122 13.25 1.85 -11.44
C ALA A 122 13.61 3.21 -12.06
N LYS A 123 14.18 3.18 -13.28
CA LYS A 123 14.68 4.36 -14.00
C LYS A 123 13.97 4.53 -15.33
N PRO A 124 13.88 5.76 -15.85
CA PRO A 124 13.36 6.01 -17.19
C PRO A 124 13.97 5.10 -18.25
N GLY A 125 13.16 4.55 -19.13
CA GLY A 125 13.56 3.66 -20.22
C GLY A 125 13.78 2.20 -19.84
N GLU A 126 13.79 1.86 -18.55
CA GLU A 126 13.94 0.47 -18.08
C GLU A 126 12.68 -0.37 -18.36
N ARG A 127 12.89 -1.68 -18.39
CA ARG A 127 11.85 -2.69 -18.48
C ARG A 127 11.69 -3.40 -17.15
N VAL A 128 10.52 -3.27 -16.53
CA VAL A 128 10.22 -3.73 -15.17
C VAL A 128 9.16 -4.82 -15.20
N LEU A 129 9.34 -5.88 -14.40
CA LEU A 129 8.32 -6.89 -14.13
C LEU A 129 7.79 -6.73 -12.70
N ASP A 130 6.47 -6.64 -12.54
CA ASP A 130 5.78 -6.76 -11.25
C ASP A 130 4.96 -8.06 -11.27
N CYS A 131 5.44 -9.08 -10.54
CA CYS A 131 4.92 -10.45 -10.63
C CYS A 131 3.56 -10.63 -9.96
N CYS A 132 3.24 -9.81 -8.92
CA CYS A 132 2.03 -9.90 -8.11
C CYS A 132 1.42 -8.50 -7.94
N ALA A 133 1.15 -7.83 -9.07
CA ALA A 133 0.98 -6.39 -9.14
C ALA A 133 -0.31 -5.85 -8.49
N ALA A 134 -1.39 -6.63 -8.46
CA ALA A 134 -2.71 -6.09 -8.11
C ALA A 134 -2.82 -5.58 -6.66
N PRO A 135 -3.44 -4.40 -6.48
CA PRO A 135 -4.25 -3.62 -7.41
C PRO A 135 -3.48 -2.70 -8.36
N GLY A 136 -2.13 -2.70 -8.34
CA GLY A 136 -1.28 -1.94 -9.25
C GLY A 136 -0.48 -0.81 -8.59
N SER A 137 -0.69 -0.54 -7.30
CA SER A 137 -0.14 0.65 -6.64
C SER A 137 1.39 0.74 -6.71
N LYS A 138 2.13 -0.38 -6.59
CA LYS A 138 3.59 -0.40 -6.69
C LYS A 138 4.06 -0.19 -8.13
N SER A 139 3.38 -0.81 -9.11
CA SER A 139 3.60 -0.56 -10.54
C SER A 139 3.35 0.92 -10.89
N PHE A 140 2.29 1.54 -10.33
CA PHE A 140 1.99 2.96 -10.59
C PHE A 140 3.09 3.86 -10.04
N THR A 141 3.54 3.63 -8.80
CA THR A 141 4.67 4.38 -8.21
C THR A 141 5.96 4.21 -9.01
N ALA A 142 6.25 3.00 -9.49
CA ALA A 142 7.41 2.77 -10.36
C ALA A 142 7.29 3.54 -11.68
N ALA A 143 6.10 3.53 -12.32
CA ALA A 143 5.84 4.27 -13.54
C ALA A 143 6.00 5.79 -13.36
N GLU A 144 5.53 6.34 -12.24
CA GLU A 144 5.72 7.76 -11.90
C GLU A 144 7.19 8.13 -11.79
N TRP A 145 8.02 7.30 -11.15
CA TRP A 145 9.46 7.53 -11.04
C TRP A 145 10.23 7.34 -12.34
N MET A 146 9.71 6.47 -13.21
CA MET A 146 10.22 6.33 -14.56
C MET A 146 9.80 7.48 -15.50
N GLY A 147 8.98 8.43 -15.01
CA GLY A 147 8.43 9.50 -15.84
C GLY A 147 7.50 8.98 -16.95
N ASP A 148 6.88 7.81 -16.73
CA ASP A 148 6.07 7.06 -17.72
C ASP A 148 6.88 6.64 -18.97
N GLU A 149 8.21 6.57 -18.86
CA GLU A 149 9.13 6.13 -19.92
C GLU A 149 9.60 4.69 -19.67
N GLY A 150 9.56 3.83 -20.73
CA GLY A 150 9.92 2.41 -20.64
C GLY A 150 8.70 1.48 -20.66
N GLU A 151 8.79 0.34 -19.99
CA GLU A 151 7.70 -0.64 -19.91
C GLU A 151 7.62 -1.28 -18.53
N ILE A 152 6.42 -1.33 -17.94
CA ILE A 152 6.13 -2.10 -16.74
C ILE A 152 5.12 -3.19 -17.07
N VAL A 153 5.56 -4.46 -17.02
CA VAL A 153 4.68 -5.62 -17.18
C VAL A 153 4.14 -5.98 -15.80
N SER A 154 2.87 -5.63 -15.55
CA SER A 154 2.17 -5.84 -14.27
C SER A 154 1.33 -7.10 -14.35
N CYS A 155 1.76 -8.15 -13.65
CA CYS A 155 1.17 -9.47 -13.67
C CYS A 155 0.31 -9.73 -12.44
N ASP A 156 -0.76 -10.51 -12.61
CA ASP A 156 -1.50 -11.15 -11.51
C ASP A 156 -2.20 -12.40 -12.06
N ILE A 157 -2.45 -13.38 -11.17
CA ILE A 157 -3.10 -14.65 -11.52
C ILE A 157 -4.61 -14.51 -11.71
N PHE A 158 -5.25 -13.42 -11.25
CA PHE A 158 -6.68 -13.23 -11.28
C PHE A 158 -7.11 -12.18 -12.33
N ALA A 159 -7.95 -12.57 -13.27
CA ALA A 159 -8.43 -11.71 -14.35
C ALA A 159 -9.14 -10.42 -13.85
N GLU A 160 -9.92 -10.53 -12.76
CA GLU A 160 -10.58 -9.37 -12.15
C GLU A 160 -9.57 -8.34 -11.61
N LYS A 161 -8.43 -8.81 -11.09
CA LYS A 161 -7.37 -7.96 -10.60
C LYS A 161 -6.64 -7.25 -11.75
N ILE A 162 -6.47 -7.92 -12.89
CA ILE A 162 -5.93 -7.29 -14.11
C ILE A 162 -6.79 -6.12 -14.57
N LYS A 163 -8.12 -6.24 -14.47
CA LYS A 163 -9.03 -5.11 -14.78
C LYS A 163 -8.77 -3.91 -13.86
N LYS A 164 -8.52 -4.13 -12.56
CA LYS A 164 -8.21 -3.05 -11.60
C LYS A 164 -6.90 -2.34 -11.95
N ILE A 165 -5.86 -3.09 -12.32
CA ILE A 165 -4.58 -2.52 -12.78
C ILE A 165 -4.80 -1.62 -14.00
N LYS A 166 -5.52 -2.12 -15.02
CA LYS A 166 -5.82 -1.35 -16.24
C LYS A 166 -6.62 -0.07 -15.95
N GLN A 167 -7.64 -0.17 -15.08
CA GLN A 167 -8.45 0.99 -14.69
C GLN A 167 -7.62 2.02 -13.92
N GLY A 168 -6.77 1.58 -12.97
CA GLY A 168 -5.88 2.45 -12.22
C GLY A 168 -4.88 3.17 -13.13
N ALA A 169 -4.18 2.43 -14.00
CA ALA A 169 -3.24 2.99 -14.96
C ALA A 169 -3.92 4.03 -15.89
N LYS A 170 -5.12 3.72 -16.40
CA LYS A 170 -5.90 4.66 -17.21
C LYS A 170 -6.27 5.93 -16.46
N ARG A 171 -6.77 5.80 -15.20
CA ARG A 171 -7.14 6.95 -14.35
C ARG A 171 -5.93 7.83 -14.07
N LEU A 172 -4.79 7.22 -13.78
CA LEU A 172 -3.53 7.93 -13.49
C LEU A 172 -2.84 8.46 -14.76
N GLY A 173 -3.28 8.03 -15.96
CA GLY A 173 -2.67 8.44 -17.23
C GLY A 173 -1.30 7.83 -17.47
N LEU A 174 -1.02 6.65 -16.90
CA LEU A 174 0.24 5.95 -17.02
C LEU A 174 0.19 5.02 -18.24
N SER A 175 0.98 5.32 -19.26
CA SER A 175 0.97 4.64 -20.56
C SER A 175 1.98 3.49 -20.66
N CYS A 176 3.03 3.49 -19.83
CA CYS A 176 4.07 2.46 -19.83
C CYS A 176 3.62 1.12 -19.21
N ILE A 177 2.44 1.06 -18.57
CA ILE A 177 1.96 -0.14 -17.86
C ILE A 177 1.25 -1.10 -18.80
N ARG A 178 1.69 -2.36 -18.80
CA ARG A 178 1.10 -3.49 -19.52
C ARG A 178 0.59 -4.53 -18.53
N ALA A 179 -0.71 -4.52 -18.24
CA ALA A 179 -1.32 -5.50 -17.34
C ALA A 179 -1.56 -6.84 -18.05
N ARG A 180 -1.02 -7.93 -17.48
CA ARG A 180 -1.02 -9.28 -18.06
C ARG A 180 -1.49 -10.32 -17.04
N LEU A 181 -2.35 -11.24 -17.49
CA LEU A 181 -2.72 -12.42 -16.71
C LEU A 181 -1.55 -13.41 -16.76
N GLN A 182 -0.92 -13.67 -15.62
CA GLN A 182 0.25 -14.54 -15.53
C GLN A 182 0.35 -15.13 -14.13
N ASP A 183 0.65 -16.42 -14.05
CA ASP A 183 1.03 -17.09 -12.81
C ASP A 183 2.54 -16.89 -12.58
N ALA A 184 2.92 -16.24 -11.48
CA ALA A 184 4.32 -15.98 -11.14
C ALA A 184 5.13 -17.26 -10.83
N THR A 185 4.46 -18.39 -10.58
CA THR A 185 5.11 -19.69 -10.37
C THR A 185 5.45 -20.42 -11.67
N ALA A 186 4.91 -19.94 -12.80
CA ALA A 186 5.12 -20.53 -14.13
C ALA A 186 6.05 -19.66 -14.95
N PHE A 187 7.17 -20.23 -15.40
CA PHE A 187 8.07 -19.54 -16.33
C PHE A 187 7.43 -19.34 -17.70
N ASP A 188 7.45 -18.10 -18.19
CA ASP A 188 6.96 -17.75 -19.52
C ASP A 188 8.07 -17.06 -20.32
N PRO A 189 8.70 -17.77 -21.29
CA PRO A 189 9.79 -17.21 -22.08
C PRO A 189 9.34 -16.03 -22.96
N SER A 190 8.05 -15.88 -23.25
CA SER A 190 7.51 -14.77 -24.04
C SER A 190 7.62 -13.41 -23.32
N LEU A 191 7.84 -13.41 -22.02
CA LEU A 191 8.07 -12.19 -21.24
C LEU A 191 9.45 -11.56 -21.54
N GLY A 192 10.44 -12.35 -21.98
CA GLY A 192 11.79 -11.87 -22.23
C GLY A 192 12.55 -11.51 -20.95
N GLN A 193 13.47 -10.55 -21.06
CA GLN A 193 14.32 -10.10 -19.96
C GLN A 193 13.85 -8.76 -19.42
N PHE A 194 14.15 -8.50 -18.15
CA PHE A 194 13.81 -7.27 -17.44
C PHE A 194 15.04 -6.71 -16.74
N ASP A 195 15.10 -5.39 -16.64
CA ASP A 195 16.13 -4.69 -15.88
C ASP A 195 15.88 -4.83 -14.39
N ARG A 196 14.58 -4.88 -13.99
CA ARG A 196 14.15 -5.02 -12.59
C ARG A 196 12.95 -5.92 -12.46
N VAL A 197 12.90 -6.60 -11.31
CA VAL A 197 11.77 -7.48 -10.96
C VAL A 197 11.28 -7.14 -9.56
N LEU A 198 9.99 -6.88 -9.43
CA LEU A 198 9.27 -6.74 -8.18
C LEU A 198 8.42 -7.99 -7.93
N CYS A 199 8.59 -8.58 -6.76
CA CYS A 199 7.78 -9.71 -6.33
C CYS A 199 7.21 -9.43 -4.92
N ASP A 200 6.06 -8.77 -4.89
CA ASP A 200 5.28 -8.55 -3.65
C ASP A 200 4.23 -9.67 -3.52
N ALA A 201 4.73 -10.86 -3.19
CA ALA A 201 3.91 -12.05 -3.11
C ALA A 201 2.91 -12.01 -1.94
N PRO A 202 1.75 -12.70 -2.05
CA PRO A 202 0.82 -12.85 -0.95
C PRO A 202 1.49 -13.43 0.30
N CYS A 203 1.21 -12.82 1.45
CA CYS A 203 1.75 -13.24 2.74
C CYS A 203 0.63 -13.42 3.79
N SER A 204 1.01 -13.72 5.04
CA SER A 204 0.06 -13.89 6.17
C SER A 204 -0.75 -12.64 6.50
N GLY A 205 -0.30 -11.46 6.10
CA GLY A 205 -0.98 -10.20 6.36
C GLY A 205 -0.92 -9.72 7.82
N ILE A 206 -0.06 -10.29 8.67
CA ILE A 206 0.06 -9.90 10.09
C ILE A 206 0.37 -8.39 10.23
N GLY A 207 1.17 -7.82 9.32
CA GLY A 207 1.50 -6.40 9.35
C GLY A 207 0.33 -5.42 9.16
N ILE A 208 -0.83 -5.93 8.73
CA ILE A 208 -2.06 -5.12 8.55
C ILE A 208 -3.20 -5.52 9.48
N ILE A 209 -2.89 -6.21 10.60
CA ILE A 209 -3.90 -6.71 11.54
C ILE A 209 -4.75 -5.57 12.13
N GLY A 210 -4.19 -4.39 12.34
CA GLY A 210 -4.93 -3.20 12.78
C GLY A 210 -5.96 -2.66 11.77
N ARG A 211 -5.91 -3.09 10.49
CA ARG A 211 -6.87 -2.72 9.44
C ARG A 211 -7.85 -3.82 9.12
N LYS A 212 -7.50 -5.05 9.43
CA LYS A 212 -8.29 -6.27 9.16
C LYS A 212 -8.14 -7.21 10.35
N PRO A 213 -8.74 -6.85 11.51
CA PRO A 213 -8.69 -7.66 12.71
C PRO A 213 -9.41 -9.00 12.56
#